data_2576ff687779737b9d654d0ddff8f5ea
#
_entry.id   2576ff687779737b9d654d0ddff8f5ea
#
_cell.length_a   1.000
_cell.length_b   1.000
_cell.length_c   1.000
_cell.angle_alpha   90.00
_cell.angle_beta   90.00
_cell.angle_gamma   90.00
#
_symmetry.space_group_name_H-M   'P 1'
#
loop_
_entity.id
_entity.type
_entity.pdbx_description
1 polymer ?
#
loop_
_entity_poly.entity_id
_entity_poly.type
_entity_poly.pdbx_seq_one_letter_code
_entity_poly.pdbx_strand_id
1 'polypeptide(L)'
;MGVVKIKKLKFFFLILCIIQLLYIFHFRSGFKYEIIKNPFSKSSGVFYALSSEIIESNNILKKHKAVDFNLSVDLRKDIYLYQRSIEFNYPIRINETSQLIFFHLDEDIPNTCAVIETGKYLKLTQC
;
A
#
# COMPACT_ATOMS: atom_id res chain seq x y z
N MET A 1 -42.38 -39.57 3.18
CA MET A 1 -41.90 -38.67 4.27
C MET A 1 -40.44 -38.21 4.16
N GLY A 2 -39.63 -38.71 3.23
CA GLY A 2 -38.19 -38.38 3.09
C GLY A 2 -37.84 -37.04 2.41
N VAL A 3 -38.58 -36.66 1.39
CA VAL A 3 -38.23 -35.52 0.50
C VAL A 3 -38.28 -34.15 1.21
N VAL A 4 -39.22 -33.96 2.15
CA VAL A 4 -39.35 -32.70 2.90
C VAL A 4 -38.20 -32.51 3.91
N LYS A 5 -37.70 -33.59 4.52
CA LYS A 5 -36.54 -33.55 5.42
C LYS A 5 -35.26 -33.12 4.67
N ILE A 6 -35.05 -33.64 3.47
CA ILE A 6 -33.89 -33.32 2.65
C ILE A 6 -33.86 -31.85 2.20
N LYS A 7 -35.04 -31.29 1.84
CA LYS A 7 -35.14 -29.87 1.47
C LYS A 7 -34.84 -28.96 2.67
N LYS A 8 -35.34 -29.29 3.86
CA LYS A 8 -35.03 -28.52 5.09
C LYS A 8 -33.53 -28.59 5.48
N LEU A 9 -32.91 -29.76 5.31
CA LEU A 9 -31.50 -29.95 5.59
C LEU A 9 -30.61 -29.12 4.63
N LYS A 10 -30.94 -29.12 3.33
CA LYS A 10 -30.22 -28.30 2.33
C LYS A 10 -30.35 -26.80 2.61
N PHE A 11 -31.55 -26.35 3.00
CA PHE A 11 -31.78 -24.97 3.37
C PHE A 11 -31.01 -24.54 4.61
N PHE A 12 -30.96 -25.42 5.63
CA PHE A 12 -30.16 -25.18 6.83
C PHE A 12 -28.66 -25.07 6.51
N PHE A 13 -28.15 -25.95 5.64
CA PHE A 13 -26.74 -25.90 5.19
C PHE A 13 -26.42 -24.63 4.43
N LEU A 14 -27.34 -24.16 3.59
CA LEU A 14 -27.18 -22.89 2.86
C LEU A 14 -27.10 -21.70 3.83
N ILE A 15 -27.95 -21.65 4.84
CA ILE A 15 -27.91 -20.59 5.87
C ILE A 15 -26.59 -20.63 6.61
N LEU A 16 -26.09 -21.80 6.97
CA LEU A 16 -24.82 -21.97 7.68
C LEU A 16 -23.62 -21.48 6.85
N CYS A 17 -23.64 -21.77 5.54
CA CYS A 17 -22.64 -21.23 4.61
C CYS A 17 -22.69 -19.70 4.49
N ILE A 18 -23.89 -19.11 4.44
CA ILE A 18 -24.05 -17.66 4.39
C ILE A 18 -23.53 -17.02 5.69
N ILE A 19 -23.86 -17.59 6.85
CA ILE A 19 -23.36 -17.11 8.14
C ILE A 19 -21.82 -17.18 8.20
N GLN A 20 -21.22 -18.29 7.74
CA GLN A 20 -19.77 -18.41 7.68
C GLN A 20 -19.13 -17.39 6.75
N LEU A 21 -19.72 -17.16 5.57
CA LEU A 21 -19.24 -16.13 4.65
C LEU A 21 -19.31 -14.74 5.30
N LEU A 22 -20.43 -14.38 5.92
CA LEU A 22 -20.60 -13.11 6.63
C LEU A 22 -19.60 -12.98 7.79
N TYR A 23 -19.36 -14.06 8.53
CA TYR A 23 -18.34 -14.08 9.58
C TYR A 23 -16.94 -13.83 9.04
N ILE A 24 -16.54 -14.50 7.96
CA ILE A 24 -15.25 -14.30 7.30
C ILE A 24 -15.11 -12.86 6.81
N PHE A 25 -16.15 -12.31 6.19
CA PHE A 25 -16.13 -10.92 5.71
C PHE A 25 -16.07 -9.89 6.83
N HIS A 26 -16.70 -10.17 7.97
CA HIS A 26 -16.76 -9.21 9.07
C HIS A 26 -15.54 -9.27 10.01
N PHE A 27 -15.03 -10.48 10.29
CA PHE A 27 -13.98 -10.69 11.29
C PHE A 27 -12.58 -10.90 10.71
N ARG A 28 -12.46 -11.25 9.44
CA ARG A 28 -11.13 -11.33 8.82
C ARG A 28 -10.64 -9.91 8.56
N SER A 29 -9.77 -9.44 9.44
CA SER A 29 -9.14 -8.13 9.39
C SER A 29 -8.59 -7.83 7.98
N GLY A 30 -9.10 -6.81 7.32
CA GLY A 30 -8.64 -6.36 6.01
C GLY A 30 -9.71 -6.23 4.93
N PHE A 31 -10.95 -6.70 5.18
CA PHE A 31 -12.02 -6.47 4.21
C PHE A 31 -12.52 -5.02 4.30
N LYS A 32 -12.15 -4.21 3.33
CA LYS A 32 -12.55 -2.80 3.27
C LYS A 32 -13.76 -2.65 2.37
N TYR A 33 -14.91 -2.33 2.96
CA TYR A 33 -16.17 -2.10 2.24
C TYR A 33 -16.08 -1.02 1.16
N GLU A 34 -15.14 -0.10 1.29
CA GLU A 34 -14.84 0.95 0.31
C GLU A 34 -14.51 0.38 -1.08
N ILE A 35 -13.88 -0.79 -1.13
CA ILE A 35 -13.54 -1.47 -2.40
C ILE A 35 -14.79 -1.91 -3.14
N ILE A 36 -15.86 -2.29 -2.41
CA ILE A 36 -17.13 -2.70 -3.02
C ILE A 36 -17.92 -1.49 -3.51
N LYS A 37 -17.85 -0.36 -2.82
CA LYS A 37 -18.57 0.86 -3.21
C LYS A 37 -18.06 1.45 -4.51
N ASN A 38 -16.75 1.36 -4.78
CA ASN A 38 -16.13 1.92 -5.96
C ASN A 38 -15.17 0.93 -6.64
N PRO A 39 -15.66 -0.24 -7.12
CA PRO A 39 -14.79 -1.29 -7.66
C PRO A 39 -14.06 -0.87 -8.95
N PHE A 40 -14.55 0.16 -9.64
CA PHE A 40 -13.99 0.65 -10.91
C PHE A 40 -13.23 1.98 -10.77
N SER A 41 -13.00 2.50 -9.56
CA SER A 41 -12.16 3.67 -9.41
C SER A 41 -10.70 3.32 -9.77
N LYS A 42 -10.05 4.19 -10.55
CA LYS A 42 -8.64 3.98 -11.00
C LYS A 42 -7.64 3.73 -9.87
N SER A 43 -8.03 4.00 -8.63
CA SER A 43 -7.19 3.90 -7.44
C SER A 43 -7.70 2.89 -6.41
N SER A 44 -8.86 2.22 -6.65
CA SER A 44 -9.53 1.35 -5.68
C SER A 44 -8.73 0.11 -5.40
N GLY A 45 -7.75 -0.10 -4.98
CA GLY A 45 -6.90 -1.25 -4.65
C GLY A 45 -5.51 -0.79 -4.23
N VAL A 46 -4.98 0.17 -4.95
CA VAL A 46 -3.64 0.71 -4.74
C VAL A 46 -3.53 1.40 -3.37
N PHE A 47 -4.46 2.31 -3.06
CA PHE A 47 -4.49 3.03 -1.78
C PHE A 47 -4.74 2.16 -0.55
N TYR A 48 -5.24 0.94 -0.74
CA TYR A 48 -5.50 0.01 0.35
C TYR A 48 -4.41 -1.05 0.51
N ALA A 49 -3.63 -1.26 -0.54
CA ALA A 49 -2.57 -2.26 -0.58
C ALA A 49 -1.18 -1.69 -0.26
N LEU A 50 -1.01 -0.37 -0.41
CA LEU A 50 0.26 0.30 -0.21
C LEU A 50 0.24 1.21 1.01
N SER A 51 1.39 1.37 1.64
CA SER A 51 1.55 2.37 2.69
C SER A 51 1.49 3.79 2.12
N SER A 52 1.12 4.73 2.97
CA SER A 52 1.00 6.15 2.58
C SER A 52 2.33 6.73 2.10
N GLU A 53 3.44 6.26 2.65
CA GLU A 53 4.81 6.65 2.30
C GLU A 53 5.13 6.31 0.85
N ILE A 54 4.72 5.12 0.39
CA ILE A 54 4.98 4.67 -0.99
C ILE A 54 4.18 5.50 -1.99
N ILE A 55 2.93 5.81 -1.65
CA ILE A 55 2.07 6.65 -2.50
C ILE A 55 2.63 8.07 -2.57
N GLU A 56 3.08 8.61 -1.43
CA GLU A 56 3.67 9.93 -1.36
C GLU A 56 4.97 10.00 -2.14
N SER A 57 5.87 9.00 -1.99
CA SER A 57 7.12 8.97 -2.74
C SER A 57 6.89 9.00 -4.25
N ASN A 58 5.91 8.25 -4.75
CA ASN A 58 5.57 8.25 -6.18
C ASN A 58 5.08 9.61 -6.68
N ASN A 59 4.25 10.28 -5.87
CA ASN A 59 3.72 11.60 -6.23
C ASN A 59 4.85 12.64 -6.28
N ILE A 60 5.75 12.62 -5.29
CA ILE A 60 6.90 13.52 -5.23
C ILE A 60 7.85 13.26 -6.41
N LEU A 61 8.21 11.99 -6.67
CA LEU A 61 9.09 11.63 -7.78
C LEU A 61 8.53 12.07 -9.15
N LYS A 62 7.23 11.88 -9.37
CA LYS A 62 6.56 12.32 -10.60
C LYS A 62 6.56 13.84 -10.75
N LYS A 63 6.32 14.57 -9.66
CA LYS A 63 6.34 16.02 -9.62
C LYS A 63 7.72 16.58 -10.02
N HIS A 64 8.79 15.96 -9.52
CA HIS A 64 10.17 16.34 -9.81
C HIS A 64 10.73 15.70 -11.09
N LYS A 65 9.94 14.91 -11.82
CA LYS A 65 10.35 14.20 -13.03
C LYS A 65 11.64 13.39 -12.81
N ALA A 66 11.75 12.79 -11.63
CA ALA A 66 12.91 12.00 -11.25
C ALA A 66 13.09 10.79 -12.19
N VAL A 67 14.32 10.46 -12.52
CA VAL A 67 14.70 9.28 -13.32
C VAL A 67 15.05 8.13 -12.40
N ASP A 68 15.69 8.45 -11.30
CA ASP A 68 16.07 7.52 -10.24
C ASP A 68 15.95 8.19 -8.86
N PHE A 69 16.02 7.39 -7.83
CA PHE A 69 16.00 7.84 -6.44
C PHE A 69 16.67 6.81 -5.53
N ASN A 70 16.91 7.21 -4.31
CA ASN A 70 17.42 6.35 -3.27
C ASN A 70 16.59 6.47 -2.01
N LEU A 71 16.71 5.52 -1.12
CA LEU A 71 16.11 5.54 0.21
C LEU A 71 17.22 5.65 1.26
N SER A 72 16.97 6.33 2.36
CA SER A 72 17.87 6.35 3.50
C SER A 72 18.14 4.95 4.03
N VAL A 73 19.17 4.80 4.84
CA VAL A 73 19.52 3.51 5.43
C VAL A 73 18.39 2.97 6.29
N ASP A 74 17.67 3.83 7.00
CA ASP A 74 16.58 3.43 7.88
C ASP A 74 15.32 3.00 7.09
N LEU A 75 14.99 3.70 6.03
CA LEU A 75 13.90 3.29 5.12
C LEU A 75 14.19 1.96 4.42
N ARG A 76 15.44 1.66 4.12
CA ARG A 76 15.84 0.37 3.50
C ARG A 76 15.76 -0.80 4.45
N LYS A 77 15.83 -0.59 5.78
CA LYS A 77 15.65 -1.65 6.79
C LYS A 77 14.23 -2.21 6.78
N ASP A 78 13.24 -1.41 6.39
CA ASP A 78 11.90 -1.90 6.15
C ASP A 78 11.83 -2.58 4.76
N ILE A 79 11.97 -3.90 4.78
CA ILE A 79 11.98 -4.72 3.55
C ILE A 79 10.70 -4.55 2.75
N TYR A 80 9.55 -4.41 3.41
CA TYR A 80 8.27 -4.22 2.74
C TYR A 80 8.24 -2.87 2.00
N LEU A 81 8.60 -1.80 2.68
CA LEU A 81 8.65 -0.46 2.10
C LEU A 81 9.65 -0.40 0.94
N TYR A 82 10.83 -0.98 1.11
CA TYR A 82 11.86 -1.05 0.07
C TYR A 82 11.37 -1.78 -1.18
N GLN A 83 10.84 -3.00 -1.02
CA GLN A 83 10.35 -3.80 -2.14
C GLN A 83 9.18 -3.12 -2.86
N ARG A 84 8.21 -2.61 -2.11
CA ARG A 84 7.05 -1.93 -2.69
C ARG A 84 7.41 -0.60 -3.35
N SER A 85 8.44 0.09 -2.86
CA SER A 85 8.94 1.30 -3.52
C SER A 85 9.53 1.00 -4.89
N ILE A 86 10.24 -0.12 -5.06
CA ILE A 86 10.73 -0.56 -6.37
C ILE A 86 9.56 -0.87 -7.33
N GLU A 87 8.61 -1.66 -6.87
CA GLU A 87 7.50 -2.12 -7.70
C GLU A 87 6.58 -0.97 -8.14
N PHE A 88 6.23 -0.09 -7.21
CA PHE A 88 5.23 0.94 -7.44
C PHE A 88 5.77 2.18 -8.15
N ASN A 89 7.03 2.52 -7.94
CA ASN A 89 7.63 3.69 -8.59
C ASN A 89 8.13 3.40 -10.02
N TYR A 90 8.08 2.15 -10.49
CA TYR A 90 8.48 1.84 -11.87
C TYR A 90 7.79 2.80 -12.87
N PRO A 91 8.48 3.34 -13.87
CA PRO A 91 9.86 3.02 -14.33
C PRO A 91 11.00 3.77 -13.62
N ILE A 92 10.69 4.62 -12.61
CA ILE A 92 11.70 5.32 -11.80
C ILE A 92 12.42 4.28 -10.94
N ARG A 93 13.74 4.20 -11.01
CA ARG A 93 14.51 3.13 -10.40
C ARG A 93 15.15 3.56 -9.08
N ILE A 94 15.22 2.62 -8.14
CA ILE A 94 16.11 2.80 -6.99
C ILE A 94 17.56 2.63 -7.45
N ASN A 95 18.38 3.64 -7.15
CA ASN A 95 19.79 3.66 -7.49
C ASN A 95 20.59 4.19 -6.28
N GLU A 96 21.54 3.39 -5.82
CA GLU A 96 22.36 3.76 -4.64
C GLU A 96 23.21 5.00 -4.85
N THR A 97 23.52 5.33 -6.10
CA THR A 97 24.29 6.52 -6.47
C THR A 97 23.42 7.72 -6.81
N SER A 98 22.08 7.59 -6.69
CA SER A 98 21.17 8.71 -6.93
C SER A 98 21.39 9.83 -5.92
N GLN A 99 21.39 11.05 -6.40
CA GLN A 99 21.45 12.24 -5.56
C GLN A 99 20.12 12.54 -4.85
N LEU A 100 19.00 11.98 -5.36
CA LEU A 100 17.69 12.15 -4.75
C LEU A 100 17.47 11.04 -3.72
N ILE A 101 17.37 11.42 -2.45
CA ILE A 101 17.25 10.47 -1.35
C ILE A 101 16.02 10.82 -0.51
N PHE A 102 15.18 9.80 -0.24
CA PHE A 102 14.09 9.92 0.72
C PHE A 102 14.56 9.61 2.14
N PHE A 103 14.10 10.41 3.08
CA PHE A 103 14.26 10.23 4.51
C PHE A 103 12.90 10.22 5.20
N HIS A 104 12.78 9.57 6.35
CA HIS A 104 11.64 9.80 7.25
C HIS A 104 11.62 11.24 7.75
N LEU A 105 10.44 11.71 8.19
CA LEU A 105 10.33 13.06 8.76
C LEU A 105 11.19 13.26 10.00
N ASP A 106 11.33 12.21 10.81
CA ASP A 106 12.05 12.24 12.10
C ASP A 106 13.53 11.89 11.94
N GLU A 107 13.97 11.52 10.72
CA GLU A 107 15.34 11.13 10.46
C GLU A 107 16.24 12.35 10.27
N ASP A 108 17.42 12.31 10.86
CA ASP A 108 18.43 13.37 10.69
C ASP A 108 19.00 13.33 9.27
N ILE A 109 19.03 14.50 8.64
CA ILE A 109 19.55 14.66 7.29
C ILE A 109 21.02 15.07 7.38
N PRO A 110 21.93 14.41 6.64
CA PRO A 110 23.33 14.83 6.57
C PRO A 110 23.46 16.28 6.11
N ASN A 111 24.41 17.01 6.70
CA ASN A 111 24.65 18.43 6.36
C ASN A 111 25.03 18.68 4.89
N THR A 112 25.40 17.61 4.18
CA THR A 112 25.73 17.66 2.74
C THR A 112 24.48 17.61 1.85
N CYS A 113 23.31 17.34 2.41
CA CYS A 113 22.06 17.17 1.68
C CYS A 113 21.14 18.38 1.90
N ALA A 114 20.51 18.85 0.84
CA ALA A 114 19.51 19.90 0.90
C ALA A 114 18.10 19.31 0.76
N VAL A 115 17.16 19.73 1.60
CA VAL A 115 15.75 19.32 1.49
C VAL A 115 15.13 20.02 0.28
N ILE A 116 14.62 19.24 -0.66
CA ILE A 116 13.91 19.73 -1.85
C ILE A 116 12.42 19.85 -1.56
N GLU A 117 11.84 18.83 -0.94
CA GLU A 117 10.42 18.78 -0.64
C GLU A 117 10.17 18.01 0.66
N THR A 118 9.26 18.53 1.46
CA THR A 118 8.79 17.87 2.68
C THR A 118 7.34 17.48 2.48
N GLY A 119 7.08 16.18 2.49
CA GLY A 119 5.74 15.61 2.46
C GLY A 119 5.15 15.44 3.85
N LYS A 120 4.11 14.61 3.93
CA LYS A 120 3.44 14.27 5.20
C LYS A 120 4.18 13.16 5.96
N TYR A 121 4.85 12.28 5.27
CA TYR A 121 5.52 11.09 5.81
C TYR A 121 7.01 11.07 5.51
N LEU A 122 7.40 11.64 4.37
CA LEU A 122 8.77 11.59 3.86
C LEU A 122 9.32 12.99 3.53
N LYS A 123 10.64 13.11 3.58
CA LYS A 123 11.39 14.25 3.04
C LYS A 123 12.19 13.80 1.84
N LEU A 124 12.11 14.50 0.72
CA LEU A 124 13.01 14.32 -0.42
C LEU A 124 14.17 15.30 -0.31
N THR A 125 15.37 14.79 -0.39
CA THR A 125 16.62 15.58 -0.33
C THR A 125 17.44 15.39 -1.60
N GLN A 126 18.29 16.34 -1.86
CA GLN A 126 19.37 16.24 -2.84
C GLN A 126 20.69 16.24 -2.08
N CYS A 127 21.46 15.20 -2.27
CA CYS A 127 22.77 15.01 -1.64
C CYS A 127 23.95 15.14 -2.61
#